data_efa58147262fa0e04a16b300ed6e7f33
#
_entry.id   efa58147262fa0e04a16b300ed6e7f33
#
_cell.length_a   1.000
_cell.length_b   1.000
_cell.length_c   1.000
_cell.angle_alpha   90.00
_cell.angle_beta   90.00
_cell.angle_gamma   90.00
#
_symmetry.space_group_name_H-M   'P 1'
#
loop_
_entity.id
_entity.type
_entity.pdbx_description
1 polymer ?
#
loop_
_entity_poly.entity_id
_entity_poly.type
_entity_poly.pdbx_seq_one_letter_code
_entity_poly.pdbx_strand_id
1 'polypeptide(L)'
;MVRSYVLLFFLLFLATGIFGQEYTISGHVRDQSNGEVLIGANVYLKGTTTGTTTNAYGFYSLTLTSGKYTVVCTYVGYSRKEIDLRLAGDTTLDIELMPKTTELEEVVVEGEKRNSNIVSMDMSLDKLTSETIDKIPVLMGEVDMIKTLQLLPGVKSTGTLSSGISVRGGGRDQNLMLLDEATVYNASHLGGIFSVFNNDAIKNVELYKGKIPARYGGRLSSLIDIRMKDGNMKEFAGEGGIGLISSRLTLESPIVKNKGSVILSGRRTYMDGVIKMAKKVSGSDRINEFPFHFYDLNAKANYRFNRNNRVYLSGYFGRDVFSYSIGQTNN
;
A
#
# COMPACT_ATOMS: atom_id res chain seq x y z
N MET A 1 -37.40 -1.66 -60.86
CA MET A 1 -36.60 -2.48 -59.92
C MET A 1 -35.22 -1.89 -59.66
N VAL A 2 -34.41 -1.47 -60.63
CA VAL A 2 -33.05 -0.94 -60.37
C VAL A 2 -33.01 0.32 -59.47
N ARG A 3 -34.00 1.21 -59.63
CA ARG A 3 -34.08 2.46 -58.78
C ARG A 3 -34.31 2.13 -57.28
N SER A 4 -35.00 1.09 -56.94
CA SER A 4 -35.25 0.69 -55.55
C SER A 4 -34.00 0.11 -54.90
N TYR A 5 -33.15 -0.60 -55.62
CA TYR A 5 -31.88 -1.15 -55.12
C TYR A 5 -30.84 -0.07 -54.91
N VAL A 6 -30.81 0.97 -55.74
CA VAL A 6 -29.92 2.13 -55.58
C VAL A 6 -30.28 2.94 -54.35
N LEU A 7 -31.59 3.08 -54.06
CA LEU A 7 -32.05 3.80 -52.87
C LEU A 7 -31.73 3.00 -51.58
N LEU A 8 -31.88 1.67 -51.62
CA LEU A 8 -31.54 0.76 -50.51
C LEU A 8 -30.04 0.78 -50.25
N PHE A 9 -29.20 0.78 -51.29
CA PHE A 9 -27.75 0.86 -51.17
C PHE A 9 -27.29 2.22 -50.56
N PHE A 10 -27.95 3.31 -50.93
CA PHE A 10 -27.67 4.64 -50.38
C PHE A 10 -28.11 4.78 -48.89
N LEU A 11 -29.23 4.13 -48.52
CA LEU A 11 -29.68 4.05 -47.11
C LEU A 11 -28.76 3.20 -46.26
N LEU A 12 -28.21 2.08 -46.79
CA LEU A 12 -27.22 1.28 -46.08
C LEU A 12 -25.90 2.04 -45.86
N PHE A 13 -25.48 2.90 -46.76
CA PHE A 13 -24.27 3.71 -46.67
C PHE A 13 -24.42 4.84 -45.66
N LEU A 14 -25.63 5.36 -45.45
CA LEU A 14 -25.93 6.37 -44.42
C LEU A 14 -25.99 5.80 -43.00
N ALA A 15 -26.15 4.49 -42.84
CA ALA A 15 -26.21 3.84 -41.54
C ALA A 15 -24.81 3.58 -40.88
N THR A 16 -23.69 3.79 -41.61
CA THR A 16 -22.33 3.50 -41.14
C THR A 16 -21.66 4.63 -40.34
N GLY A 17 -22.39 5.70 -40.02
CA GLY A 17 -21.79 6.97 -39.55
C GLY A 17 -22.01 7.37 -38.07
N ILE A 18 -22.60 6.55 -37.22
CA ILE A 18 -22.84 6.92 -35.82
C ILE A 18 -21.96 6.06 -34.88
N PHE A 19 -20.66 6.10 -35.07
CA PHE A 19 -19.74 5.81 -33.98
C PHE A 19 -19.60 7.09 -33.16
N GLY A 20 -20.15 7.09 -31.94
CA GLY A 20 -19.90 8.18 -31.02
C GLY A 20 -18.40 8.31 -30.82
N GLN A 21 -17.87 9.50 -31.02
CA GLN A 21 -16.44 9.77 -30.85
C GLN A 21 -16.09 9.60 -29.38
N GLU A 22 -15.20 8.65 -29.07
CA GLU A 22 -14.74 8.35 -27.72
C GLU A 22 -13.50 9.19 -27.40
N TYR A 23 -13.43 9.68 -26.18
CA TYR A 23 -12.32 10.45 -25.66
C TYR A 23 -11.91 9.90 -24.30
N THR A 24 -10.64 10.08 -23.96
CA THR A 24 -10.06 9.57 -22.73
C THR A 24 -9.81 10.70 -21.74
N ILE A 25 -10.32 10.52 -20.52
CA ILE A 25 -9.92 11.29 -19.34
C ILE A 25 -8.82 10.48 -18.63
N SER A 26 -7.65 11.07 -18.44
CA SER A 26 -6.55 10.43 -17.73
C SER A 26 -5.85 11.40 -16.80
N GLY A 27 -5.18 10.91 -15.77
CA GLY A 27 -4.46 11.75 -14.83
C GLY A 27 -3.98 10.97 -13.61
N HIS A 28 -3.52 11.70 -12.60
CA HIS A 28 -3.06 11.13 -11.35
C HIS A 28 -3.92 11.62 -10.19
N VAL A 29 -4.16 10.75 -9.22
CA VAL A 29 -4.77 11.13 -7.95
C VAL A 29 -3.67 11.25 -6.89
N ARG A 30 -3.66 12.36 -6.14
CA ARG A 30 -2.63 12.71 -5.16
C ARG A 30 -3.23 13.17 -3.85
N ASP A 31 -2.45 13.00 -2.79
CA ASP A 31 -2.68 13.64 -1.51
C ASP A 31 -2.34 15.14 -1.62
N GLN A 32 -3.29 15.98 -1.24
CA GLN A 32 -3.10 17.43 -1.25
C GLN A 32 -2.09 17.90 -0.19
N SER A 33 -1.89 17.17 0.92
CA SER A 33 -1.02 17.59 2.02
C SER A 33 0.46 17.40 1.69
N ASN A 34 0.83 16.23 1.15
CA ASN A 34 2.22 15.83 0.95
C ASN A 34 2.63 15.61 -0.52
N GLY A 35 1.64 15.57 -1.46
CA GLY A 35 1.86 15.37 -2.90
C GLY A 35 2.04 13.92 -3.31
N GLU A 36 1.94 12.95 -2.40
CA GLU A 36 2.03 11.52 -2.71
C GLU A 36 0.89 11.07 -3.63
N VAL A 37 1.17 10.10 -4.49
CA VAL A 37 0.14 9.48 -5.32
C VAL A 37 -0.74 8.54 -4.51
N LEU A 38 -2.05 8.53 -4.73
CA LEU A 38 -3.00 7.65 -4.06
C LEU A 38 -3.26 6.41 -4.91
N ILE A 39 -2.84 5.25 -4.41
CA ILE A 39 -2.93 3.95 -5.08
C ILE A 39 -4.29 3.31 -4.75
N GLY A 40 -5.04 2.90 -5.78
CA GLY A 40 -6.36 2.28 -5.59
C GLY A 40 -7.47 3.27 -5.24
N ALA A 41 -7.27 4.58 -5.49
CA ALA A 41 -8.34 5.56 -5.40
C ALA A 41 -9.40 5.28 -6.49
N ASN A 42 -10.68 5.37 -6.14
CA ASN A 42 -11.78 5.16 -7.07
C ASN A 42 -12.09 6.44 -7.83
N VAL A 43 -12.13 6.36 -9.15
CA VAL A 43 -12.54 7.46 -10.05
C VAL A 43 -13.71 6.96 -10.89
N TYR A 44 -14.88 7.55 -10.74
CA TYR A 44 -16.10 7.10 -11.40
C TYR A 44 -17.03 8.27 -11.78
N LEU A 45 -17.99 8.00 -12.65
CA LEU A 45 -18.99 8.99 -13.08
C LEU A 45 -20.20 8.95 -12.14
N LYS A 46 -20.60 10.12 -11.65
CA LYS A 46 -21.77 10.29 -10.79
C LYS A 46 -23.04 9.74 -11.45
N GLY A 47 -23.77 8.88 -10.73
CA GLY A 47 -25.02 8.29 -11.22
C GLY A 47 -24.86 7.14 -12.22
N THR A 48 -23.66 6.66 -12.45
CA THR A 48 -23.40 5.52 -13.33
C THR A 48 -22.57 4.43 -12.61
N THR A 49 -22.40 3.27 -13.25
CA THR A 49 -21.48 2.21 -12.81
C THR A 49 -20.12 2.31 -13.49
N THR A 50 -19.90 3.32 -14.34
CA THR A 50 -18.67 3.48 -15.10
C THR A 50 -17.61 4.15 -14.24
N GLY A 51 -16.49 3.47 -14.06
CA GLY A 51 -15.38 3.97 -13.25
C GLY A 51 -14.14 3.10 -13.39
N THR A 52 -13.07 3.56 -12.77
CA THR A 52 -11.77 2.90 -12.72
C THR A 52 -11.10 3.16 -11.37
N THR A 53 -10.02 2.45 -11.08
CA THR A 53 -9.17 2.69 -9.90
C THR A 53 -7.79 3.13 -10.33
N THR A 54 -7.11 3.92 -9.50
CA THR A 54 -5.72 4.29 -9.77
C THR A 54 -4.81 3.08 -9.60
N ASN A 55 -3.81 2.98 -10.49
CA ASN A 55 -2.79 1.95 -10.45
C ASN A 55 -1.71 2.23 -9.37
N ALA A 56 -0.65 1.40 -9.32
CA ALA A 56 0.46 1.54 -8.38
C ALA A 56 1.22 2.89 -8.46
N TYR A 57 1.00 3.64 -9.52
CA TYR A 57 1.60 4.97 -9.74
C TYR A 57 0.59 6.11 -9.55
N GLY A 58 -0.60 5.79 -9.02
CA GLY A 58 -1.69 6.75 -8.84
C GLY A 58 -2.32 7.23 -10.15
N PHE A 59 -2.03 6.58 -11.27
CA PHE A 59 -2.55 6.93 -12.59
C PHE A 59 -3.90 6.23 -12.84
N TYR A 60 -4.84 6.96 -13.45
CA TYR A 60 -6.10 6.43 -13.92
C TYR A 60 -6.37 6.83 -15.38
N SER A 61 -7.20 6.05 -16.05
CA SER A 61 -7.66 6.32 -17.41
C SER A 61 -9.10 5.83 -17.57
N LEU A 62 -9.95 6.64 -18.17
CA LEU A 62 -11.36 6.35 -18.39
C LEU A 62 -11.77 6.87 -19.77
N THR A 63 -12.20 5.96 -20.67
CA THR A 63 -12.61 6.29 -22.03
C THR A 63 -14.14 6.38 -22.10
N LEU A 64 -14.66 7.46 -22.66
CA LEU A 64 -16.07 7.84 -22.66
C LEU A 64 -16.45 8.53 -23.97
N THR A 65 -17.72 8.52 -24.31
CA THR A 65 -18.24 9.34 -25.42
C THR A 65 -18.21 10.83 -25.07
N SER A 66 -18.26 11.71 -26.07
CA SER A 66 -18.36 13.16 -25.84
C SER A 66 -19.60 13.49 -25.00
N GLY A 67 -19.45 14.38 -24.01
CA GLY A 67 -20.59 14.70 -23.12
C GLY A 67 -20.21 15.57 -21.93
N LYS A 68 -21.21 15.84 -21.08
CA LYS A 68 -21.01 16.46 -19.77
C LYS A 68 -21.03 15.38 -18.70
N TYR A 69 -20.04 15.37 -17.84
CA TYR A 69 -19.87 14.38 -16.79
C TYR A 69 -19.48 15.05 -15.48
N THR A 70 -19.96 14.50 -14.36
CA THR A 70 -19.42 14.79 -13.04
C THR A 70 -18.53 13.63 -12.65
N VAL A 71 -17.22 13.84 -12.67
CA VAL A 71 -16.22 12.87 -12.22
C VAL A 71 -16.13 12.92 -10.71
N VAL A 72 -16.24 11.78 -10.07
CA VAL A 72 -16.16 11.63 -8.60
C VAL A 72 -14.92 10.85 -8.27
N CYS A 73 -14.12 11.37 -7.35
CA CYS A 73 -12.96 10.66 -6.81
C CYS A 73 -13.15 10.43 -5.31
N THR A 74 -12.88 9.18 -4.87
CA THR A 74 -12.96 8.78 -3.46
C THR A 74 -11.79 7.88 -3.08
N TYR A 75 -11.31 8.05 -1.85
CA TYR A 75 -10.30 7.20 -1.25
C TYR A 75 -10.55 7.10 0.27
N VAL A 76 -10.17 5.96 0.87
CA VAL A 76 -10.34 5.74 2.32
C VAL A 76 -9.48 6.74 3.10
N GLY A 77 -10.06 7.39 4.11
CA GLY A 77 -9.37 8.44 4.88
C GLY A 77 -9.34 9.82 4.22
N TYR A 78 -9.98 10.01 3.05
CA TYR A 78 -9.98 11.27 2.30
C TYR A 78 -11.37 11.82 2.04
N SER A 79 -11.46 13.14 1.88
CA SER A 79 -12.70 13.80 1.48
C SER A 79 -13.01 13.50 0.02
N ARG A 80 -14.28 13.14 -0.24
CA ARG A 80 -14.78 12.95 -1.61
C ARG A 80 -14.66 14.25 -2.40
N LYS A 81 -14.21 14.14 -3.67
CA LYS A 81 -14.12 15.27 -4.61
C LYS A 81 -14.98 15.01 -5.84
N GLU A 82 -15.75 16.01 -6.23
CA GLU A 82 -16.58 16.02 -7.45
C GLU A 82 -16.09 17.11 -8.37
N ILE A 83 -15.96 16.80 -9.67
CA ILE A 83 -15.44 17.70 -10.69
C ILE A 83 -16.35 17.60 -11.90
N ASP A 84 -16.99 18.72 -12.27
CA ASP A 84 -17.78 18.81 -13.49
C ASP A 84 -16.87 19.04 -14.70
N LEU A 85 -17.04 18.22 -15.71
CA LEU A 85 -16.22 18.22 -16.93
C LEU A 85 -17.10 18.12 -18.18
N ARG A 86 -16.75 18.89 -19.20
CA ARG A 86 -17.26 18.72 -20.56
C ARG A 86 -16.20 18.04 -21.40
N LEU A 87 -16.41 16.78 -21.76
CA LEU A 87 -15.51 16.00 -22.56
C LEU A 87 -15.80 16.24 -24.06
N ALA A 88 -14.88 16.89 -24.75
CA ALA A 88 -14.93 17.19 -26.18
C ALA A 88 -13.62 16.80 -26.90
N GLY A 89 -12.68 16.18 -26.17
CA GLY A 89 -11.37 15.73 -26.63
C GLY A 89 -10.65 15.03 -25.49
N ASP A 90 -9.54 14.33 -25.78
CA ASP A 90 -8.70 13.73 -24.77
C ASP A 90 -8.26 14.77 -23.74
N THR A 91 -8.51 14.48 -22.47
CA THR A 91 -8.35 15.45 -21.38
C THR A 91 -7.50 14.86 -20.27
N THR A 92 -6.51 15.63 -19.80
CA THR A 92 -5.74 15.28 -18.61
C THR A 92 -6.35 15.98 -17.39
N LEU A 93 -6.73 15.20 -16.38
CA LEU A 93 -7.33 15.67 -15.13
C LEU A 93 -6.58 15.09 -13.94
N ASP A 94 -5.65 15.85 -13.37
CA ASP A 94 -5.01 15.50 -12.09
C ASP A 94 -5.93 15.89 -10.93
N ILE A 95 -6.11 14.98 -9.98
CA ILE A 95 -7.03 15.14 -8.85
C ILE A 95 -6.23 15.12 -7.55
N GLU A 96 -6.41 16.15 -6.72
CA GLU A 96 -5.86 16.20 -5.37
C GLU A 96 -6.99 15.98 -4.37
N LEU A 97 -6.83 15.02 -3.46
CA LEU A 97 -7.75 14.74 -2.37
C LEU A 97 -7.18 15.27 -1.06
N MET A 98 -8.04 15.84 -0.23
CA MET A 98 -7.69 16.31 1.10
C MET A 98 -7.91 15.18 2.12
N PRO A 99 -6.91 14.85 2.97
CA PRO A 99 -7.13 13.93 4.08
C PRO A 99 -8.26 14.42 4.97
N LYS A 100 -9.11 13.52 5.46
CA LYS A 100 -10.07 13.84 6.51
C LYS A 100 -9.31 13.93 7.83
N THR A 101 -9.18 15.11 8.39
CA THR A 101 -8.86 15.27 9.81
C THR A 101 -10.03 14.70 10.60
N THR A 102 -9.81 13.59 11.28
CA THR A 102 -10.79 13.02 12.19
C THR A 102 -10.81 13.87 13.45
N GLU A 103 -11.55 14.97 13.46
CA GLU A 103 -12.16 15.43 14.70
C GLU A 103 -13.08 14.29 15.16
N LEU A 104 -13.02 13.96 16.46
CA LEU A 104 -13.83 12.90 17.10
C LEU A 104 -15.31 13.29 17.07
N GLU A 105 -15.90 13.40 15.91
CA GLU A 105 -17.33 13.30 15.75
C GLU A 105 -17.73 11.84 15.83
N GLU A 106 -18.70 11.57 16.68
CA GLU A 106 -19.36 10.30 16.89
C GLU A 106 -19.45 9.51 15.58
N VAL A 107 -18.74 8.39 15.51
CA VAL A 107 -18.72 7.52 14.33
C VAL A 107 -20.13 6.94 14.21
N VAL A 108 -20.99 7.61 13.48
CA VAL A 108 -22.15 6.95 12.89
C VAL A 108 -21.57 5.96 11.90
N VAL A 109 -21.52 4.71 12.30
CA VAL A 109 -21.22 3.59 11.42
C VAL A 109 -22.36 3.49 10.43
N GLU A 110 -22.32 4.29 9.36
CA GLU A 110 -23.05 3.96 8.16
C GLU A 110 -22.41 2.67 7.65
N GLY A 111 -23.13 1.57 7.85
CA GLY A 111 -22.71 0.26 7.39
C GLY A 111 -22.25 0.38 5.94
N GLU A 112 -21.05 -0.08 5.64
CA GLU A 112 -20.51 -0.18 4.28
C GLU A 112 -21.66 -0.63 3.37
N LYS A 113 -21.95 0.17 2.35
CA LYS A 113 -22.99 -0.21 1.39
C LYS A 113 -22.63 -1.60 0.89
N ARG A 114 -23.48 -2.57 1.18
CA ARG A 114 -23.36 -4.00 0.80
C ARG A 114 -22.96 -4.26 -0.67
N ASN A 115 -22.96 -3.21 -1.49
CA ASN A 115 -22.68 -3.26 -2.92
C ASN A 115 -21.23 -2.86 -3.31
N SER A 116 -20.38 -2.40 -2.40
CA SER A 116 -18.98 -2.08 -2.74
C SER A 116 -18.19 -3.32 -3.18
N ASN A 117 -18.51 -4.49 -2.60
CA ASN A 117 -17.90 -5.77 -2.95
C ASN A 117 -18.39 -6.38 -4.26
N ILE A 118 -19.48 -5.85 -4.85
CA ILE A 118 -20.04 -6.36 -6.12
C ILE A 118 -19.45 -5.62 -7.32
N VAL A 119 -18.94 -4.41 -7.12
CA VAL A 119 -18.39 -3.55 -8.19
C VAL A 119 -16.89 -3.77 -8.37
N SER A 120 -16.16 -4.26 -7.36
CA SER A 120 -14.76 -4.63 -7.54
C SER A 120 -14.67 -6.03 -8.15
N MET A 121 -14.15 -6.14 -9.38
CA MET A 121 -13.85 -7.41 -10.05
C MET A 121 -12.78 -8.25 -9.31
N ASP A 122 -12.27 -7.79 -8.19
CA ASP A 122 -11.16 -8.38 -7.44
C ASP A 122 -11.63 -9.13 -6.19
N MET A 123 -12.41 -10.19 -6.40
CA MET A 123 -12.98 -11.04 -5.33
C MET A 123 -11.95 -11.78 -4.44
N SER A 124 -10.65 -11.51 -4.53
CA SER A 124 -9.60 -12.19 -3.75
C SER A 124 -8.47 -11.26 -3.36
N LEU A 125 -8.71 -9.95 -3.41
CA LEU A 125 -7.75 -8.91 -3.07
C LEU A 125 -8.19 -8.21 -1.77
N ASP A 126 -7.34 -8.25 -0.75
CA ASP A 126 -7.47 -7.43 0.44
C ASP A 126 -6.45 -6.30 0.39
N LYS A 127 -6.90 -5.08 0.68
CA LYS A 127 -6.05 -3.88 0.76
C LYS A 127 -6.03 -3.36 2.18
N LEU A 128 -4.83 -3.14 2.71
CA LEU A 128 -4.60 -2.53 4.02
C LEU A 128 -3.76 -1.27 3.84
N THR A 129 -4.24 -0.17 4.36
CA THR A 129 -3.46 1.07 4.46
C THR A 129 -2.69 1.11 5.78
N SER A 130 -1.61 1.90 5.87
CA SER A 130 -0.87 2.09 7.13
C SER A 130 -1.79 2.55 8.27
N GLU A 131 -2.74 3.45 8.00
CA GLU A 131 -3.72 3.92 8.98
C GLU A 131 -4.60 2.79 9.55
N THR A 132 -4.95 1.79 8.74
CA THR A 132 -5.70 0.62 9.19
C THR A 132 -4.83 -0.29 10.05
N ILE A 133 -3.56 -0.46 9.67
CA ILE A 133 -2.59 -1.29 10.40
C ILE A 133 -2.30 -0.67 11.77
N ASP A 134 -2.17 0.65 11.87
CA ASP A 134 -1.88 1.38 13.11
C ASP A 134 -3.01 1.29 14.16
N LYS A 135 -4.24 1.03 13.73
CA LYS A 135 -5.41 0.87 14.63
C LYS A 135 -5.49 -0.52 15.27
N ILE A 136 -4.69 -1.47 14.82
CA ILE A 136 -4.71 -2.83 15.33
C ILE A 136 -3.83 -2.95 16.59
N PRO A 137 -4.29 -3.70 17.63
CA PRO A 137 -3.52 -3.89 18.85
C PRO A 137 -2.12 -4.43 18.58
N VAL A 138 -1.14 -3.78 19.15
CA VAL A 138 0.28 -4.05 18.94
C VAL A 138 0.78 -5.19 19.86
N LEU A 139 1.69 -6.00 19.35
CA LEU A 139 2.40 -6.99 20.18
C LEU A 139 3.64 -6.34 20.78
N MET A 140 3.73 -6.31 22.10
CA MET A 140 4.86 -5.73 22.84
C MET A 140 5.18 -4.26 22.46
N GLY A 141 4.17 -3.50 22.00
CA GLY A 141 4.35 -2.12 21.58
C GLY A 141 4.88 -1.94 20.14
N GLU A 142 4.97 -3.03 19.36
CA GLU A 142 5.42 -3.00 17.97
C GLU A 142 4.26 -3.29 17.02
N VAL A 143 4.01 -2.39 16.09
CA VAL A 143 3.06 -2.59 15.00
C VAL A 143 3.67 -3.53 13.97
N ASP A 144 3.03 -4.67 13.72
CA ASP A 144 3.52 -5.67 12.76
C ASP A 144 2.47 -5.92 11.67
N MET A 145 2.80 -5.48 10.47
CA MET A 145 1.95 -5.62 9.28
C MET A 145 1.61 -7.09 8.99
N ILE A 146 2.55 -8.01 9.14
CA ILE A 146 2.30 -9.43 8.86
C ILE A 146 1.29 -10.00 9.85
N LYS A 147 1.36 -9.60 11.12
CA LYS A 147 0.37 -10.00 12.14
C LYS A 147 -1.02 -9.42 11.84
N THR A 148 -1.08 -8.24 11.29
CA THR A 148 -2.33 -7.66 10.79
C THR A 148 -2.93 -8.52 9.66
N LEU A 149 -2.11 -8.95 8.71
CA LEU A 149 -2.56 -9.85 7.63
C LEU A 149 -3.07 -11.20 8.17
N GLN A 150 -2.54 -11.70 9.30
CA GLN A 150 -3.00 -12.95 9.92
C GLN A 150 -4.43 -12.86 10.48
N LEU A 151 -4.98 -11.67 10.67
CA LEU A 151 -6.37 -11.45 11.09
C LEU A 151 -7.37 -11.57 9.93
N LEU A 152 -6.89 -11.57 8.68
CA LEU A 152 -7.75 -11.63 7.50
C LEU A 152 -8.29 -13.04 7.27
N PRO A 153 -9.54 -13.18 6.78
CA PRO A 153 -10.11 -14.48 6.44
C PRO A 153 -9.25 -15.26 5.45
N GLY A 154 -8.97 -16.53 5.77
CA GLY A 154 -8.15 -17.42 4.92
C GLY A 154 -6.63 -17.23 5.08
N VAL A 155 -6.19 -16.42 6.03
CA VAL A 155 -4.78 -16.27 6.41
C VAL A 155 -4.59 -16.85 7.81
N LYS A 156 -3.53 -17.63 8.01
CA LYS A 156 -3.18 -18.23 9.31
C LYS A 156 -1.72 -17.96 9.64
N SER A 157 -1.43 -17.81 10.94
CA SER A 157 -0.06 -17.85 11.42
C SER A 157 0.51 -19.26 11.29
N THR A 158 1.80 -19.38 10.98
CA THR A 158 2.51 -20.66 10.95
C THR A 158 3.04 -21.10 12.30
N GLY A 159 2.81 -20.31 13.36
CA GLY A 159 3.20 -20.61 14.75
C GLY A 159 2.69 -19.53 15.71
N THR A 160 2.65 -19.82 17.02
CA THR A 160 2.00 -19.00 18.04
C THR A 160 2.50 -17.53 18.11
N LEU A 161 3.78 -17.30 17.88
CA LEU A 161 4.38 -15.96 17.84
C LEU A 161 5.02 -15.63 16.48
N SER A 162 4.73 -16.45 15.45
CA SER A 162 5.42 -16.35 14.16
C SER A 162 4.84 -15.27 13.28
N SER A 163 5.69 -14.47 12.67
CA SER A 163 5.36 -13.60 11.53
C SER A 163 5.28 -14.39 10.20
N GLY A 164 5.37 -15.72 10.23
CA GLY A 164 5.11 -16.56 9.07
C GLY A 164 3.61 -16.62 8.78
N ILE A 165 3.24 -16.62 7.51
CA ILE A 165 1.84 -16.74 7.08
C ILE A 165 1.62 -17.93 6.16
N SER A 166 0.45 -18.54 6.30
CA SER A 166 -0.14 -19.53 5.42
C SER A 166 -1.43 -18.96 4.85
N VAL A 167 -1.52 -18.86 3.55
CA VAL A 167 -2.70 -18.33 2.86
C VAL A 167 -3.42 -19.49 2.19
N ARG A 168 -4.72 -19.68 2.52
CA ARG A 168 -5.56 -20.77 1.98
C ARG A 168 -4.92 -22.16 2.05
N GLY A 169 -4.14 -22.42 3.11
CA GLY A 169 -3.47 -23.70 3.32
C GLY A 169 -2.13 -23.87 2.61
N GLY A 170 -1.67 -22.86 1.87
CA GLY A 170 -0.34 -22.88 1.24
C GLY A 170 0.80 -22.78 2.27
N GLY A 171 1.95 -23.33 1.95
CA GLY A 171 3.16 -23.27 2.77
C GLY A 171 3.72 -21.84 2.88
N ARG A 172 4.54 -21.61 3.90
CA ARG A 172 5.21 -20.33 4.13
C ARG A 172 6.05 -19.87 2.91
N ASP A 173 6.73 -20.80 2.28
CA ASP A 173 7.58 -20.63 1.10
C ASP A 173 6.81 -20.41 -0.19
N GLN A 174 5.49 -20.64 -0.18
CA GLN A 174 4.62 -20.50 -1.34
C GLN A 174 4.01 -19.09 -1.48
N ASN A 175 4.31 -18.18 -0.58
CA ASN A 175 3.86 -16.79 -0.65
C ASN A 175 4.95 -15.93 -1.29
N LEU A 176 4.60 -15.11 -2.28
CA LEU A 176 5.48 -14.09 -2.85
C LEU A 176 5.32 -12.80 -2.06
N MET A 177 6.39 -12.33 -1.45
CA MET A 177 6.42 -11.04 -0.77
C MET A 177 7.27 -10.06 -1.54
N LEU A 178 6.69 -8.92 -1.88
CA LEU A 178 7.37 -7.84 -2.60
C LEU A 178 7.39 -6.58 -1.74
N LEU A 179 8.51 -5.88 -1.72
CA LEU A 179 8.64 -4.53 -1.19
C LEU A 179 9.07 -3.61 -2.34
N ASP A 180 8.20 -2.71 -2.77
CA ASP A 180 8.39 -1.86 -3.96
C ASP A 180 8.89 -2.68 -5.18
N GLU A 181 8.19 -3.81 -5.47
CA GLU A 181 8.48 -4.76 -6.56
C GLU A 181 9.71 -5.66 -6.36
N ALA A 182 10.56 -5.40 -5.37
CA ALA A 182 11.69 -6.27 -5.04
C ALA A 182 11.24 -7.45 -4.16
N THR A 183 11.70 -8.66 -4.50
CA THR A 183 11.35 -9.87 -3.74
C THR A 183 12.05 -9.90 -2.37
N VAL A 184 11.26 -10.05 -1.31
CA VAL A 184 11.75 -10.25 0.05
C VAL A 184 11.73 -11.74 0.38
N TYR A 185 12.91 -12.36 0.43
CA TYR A 185 13.04 -13.80 0.67
C TYR A 185 12.89 -14.16 2.15
N ASN A 186 13.45 -13.34 3.05
CA ASN A 186 13.28 -13.51 4.49
C ASN A 186 12.53 -12.31 5.06
N ALA A 187 11.26 -12.53 5.36
CA ALA A 187 10.36 -11.47 5.80
C ALA A 187 10.29 -11.31 7.34
N SER A 188 11.25 -11.90 8.08
CA SER A 188 11.17 -11.90 9.53
C SER A 188 12.53 -11.86 10.22
N HIS A 189 12.56 -11.22 11.39
CA HIS A 189 13.64 -11.23 12.35
C HIS A 189 13.41 -12.29 13.44
N LEU A 190 14.48 -12.68 14.15
CA LEU A 190 14.46 -13.56 15.30
C LEU A 190 13.71 -14.89 15.06
N GLY A 191 14.02 -15.53 13.94
CA GLY A 191 13.41 -16.82 13.61
C GLY A 191 11.90 -16.76 13.38
N GLY A 192 11.37 -15.55 13.13
CA GLY A 192 9.97 -15.38 12.77
C GLY A 192 9.11 -14.58 13.75
N ILE A 193 9.66 -14.01 14.82
CA ILE A 193 8.87 -13.29 15.83
C ILE A 193 8.41 -11.91 15.33
N PHE A 194 9.27 -11.17 14.66
CA PHE A 194 8.98 -9.84 14.11
C PHE A 194 9.12 -9.83 12.60
N SER A 195 8.30 -9.03 11.93
CA SER A 195 8.48 -8.79 10.49
C SER A 195 9.61 -7.81 10.23
N VAL A 196 10.21 -7.92 9.04
CA VAL A 196 11.24 -6.98 8.56
C VAL A 196 10.64 -5.64 8.13
N PHE A 197 9.33 -5.53 8.08
CA PHE A 197 8.63 -4.36 7.54
C PHE A 197 8.42 -3.31 8.64
N ASN A 198 8.99 -2.13 8.45
CA ASN A 198 8.74 -0.98 9.31
C ASN A 198 7.45 -0.27 8.84
N ASN A 199 6.41 -0.29 9.66
CA ASN A 199 5.11 0.27 9.32
C ASN A 199 5.15 1.77 8.98
N ASP A 200 6.03 2.55 9.63
CA ASP A 200 6.16 4.00 9.37
C ASP A 200 6.60 4.28 7.93
N ALA A 201 7.34 3.36 7.29
CA ALA A 201 7.77 3.46 5.90
C ALA A 201 6.75 2.89 4.89
N ILE A 202 5.71 2.17 5.37
CA ILE A 202 4.75 1.49 4.50
C ILE A 202 3.56 2.41 4.23
N LYS A 203 3.11 2.42 2.98
CA LYS A 203 1.95 3.14 2.52
C LYS A 203 0.71 2.25 2.49
N ASN A 204 0.82 1.12 1.80
CA ASN A 204 -0.25 0.15 1.67
C ASN A 204 0.30 -1.25 1.42
N VAL A 205 -0.55 -2.23 1.69
CA VAL A 205 -0.29 -3.64 1.45
C VAL A 205 -1.47 -4.22 0.69
N GLU A 206 -1.18 -4.93 -0.39
CA GLU A 206 -2.15 -5.67 -1.17
C GLU A 206 -1.90 -7.17 -1.04
N LEU A 207 -2.88 -7.90 -0.52
CA LEU A 207 -2.83 -9.36 -0.41
C LEU A 207 -3.72 -10.00 -1.48
N TYR A 208 -3.12 -10.66 -2.44
CA TYR A 208 -3.80 -11.48 -3.43
C TYR A 208 -3.86 -12.93 -2.95
N LYS A 209 -5.02 -13.38 -2.50
CA LYS A 209 -5.27 -14.77 -2.03
C LYS A 209 -5.61 -15.75 -3.14
N GLY A 210 -5.56 -15.32 -4.38
CA GLY A 210 -5.84 -15.98 -5.63
C GLY A 210 -5.89 -14.93 -6.73
N LYS A 211 -6.09 -15.31 -7.99
CA LYS A 211 -6.04 -14.37 -9.14
C LYS A 211 -4.80 -13.48 -9.13
N ILE A 212 -3.63 -14.08 -8.88
CA ILE A 212 -2.37 -13.34 -8.93
C ILE A 212 -2.21 -12.81 -10.36
N PRO A 213 -1.97 -11.49 -10.55
CA PRO A 213 -1.77 -10.91 -11.87
C PRO A 213 -0.66 -11.63 -12.64
N ALA A 214 -0.84 -11.86 -13.95
CA ALA A 214 0.07 -12.66 -14.78
C ALA A 214 1.52 -12.12 -14.84
N ARG A 215 1.73 -10.86 -14.48
CA ARG A 215 3.08 -10.25 -14.35
C ARG A 215 3.89 -10.80 -13.16
N TYR A 216 3.24 -11.44 -12.20
CA TYR A 216 3.87 -12.04 -11.03
C TYR A 216 3.86 -13.55 -11.13
N GLY A 217 4.96 -14.19 -10.78
CA GLY A 217 5.13 -15.64 -10.84
C GLY A 217 6.08 -16.16 -9.77
N GLY A 218 6.37 -17.46 -9.82
CA GLY A 218 7.37 -18.10 -8.96
C GLY A 218 6.89 -18.52 -7.58
N ARG A 219 5.60 -18.29 -7.23
CA ARG A 219 4.97 -18.76 -5.98
C ARG A 219 3.55 -19.23 -6.26
N LEU A 220 3.04 -20.14 -5.41
CA LEU A 220 1.82 -20.91 -5.68
C LEU A 220 0.60 -20.47 -4.85
N SER A 221 0.79 -19.85 -3.69
CA SER A 221 -0.29 -19.59 -2.74
C SER A 221 -0.82 -18.16 -2.84
N SER A 222 0.02 -17.18 -2.60
CA SER A 222 -0.39 -15.78 -2.56
C SER A 222 0.69 -14.82 -3.02
N LEU A 223 0.27 -13.59 -3.31
CA LEU A 223 1.16 -12.43 -3.50
C LEU A 223 0.82 -11.39 -2.43
N ILE A 224 1.85 -10.88 -1.76
CA ILE A 224 1.79 -9.77 -0.83
C ILE A 224 2.64 -8.65 -1.44
N ASP A 225 1.97 -7.65 -2.00
CA ASP A 225 2.63 -6.48 -2.60
C ASP A 225 2.61 -5.34 -1.59
N ILE A 226 3.78 -4.97 -1.08
CA ILE A 226 3.99 -3.95 -0.06
C ILE A 226 4.61 -2.74 -0.74
N ARG A 227 3.97 -1.59 -0.59
CA ARG A 227 4.44 -0.33 -1.15
C ARG A 227 4.89 0.61 -0.05
N MET A 228 6.11 1.13 -0.19
CA MET A 228 6.64 2.16 0.68
C MET A 228 6.02 3.53 0.36
N LYS A 229 5.95 4.39 1.39
CA LYS A 229 5.65 5.82 1.22
C LYS A 229 6.67 6.45 0.25
N ASP A 230 6.23 7.44 -0.50
CA ASP A 230 7.11 8.18 -1.41
C ASP A 230 7.89 9.30 -0.70
N GLY A 231 7.44 9.69 0.50
CA GLY A 231 7.93 10.83 1.24
C GLY A 231 7.29 12.15 0.85
N ASN A 232 7.36 13.14 1.74
CA ASN A 232 6.71 14.43 1.60
C ASN A 232 7.42 15.27 0.52
N MET A 233 6.67 15.70 -0.52
CA MET A 233 7.18 16.52 -1.63
C MET A 233 7.07 18.02 -1.37
N LYS A 234 6.43 18.44 -0.27
CA LYS A 234 6.12 19.85 0.01
C LYS A 234 7.00 20.44 1.09
N GLU A 235 7.20 19.67 2.18
CA GLU A 235 7.93 20.13 3.35
C GLU A 235 8.67 18.97 4.04
N PHE A 236 9.59 19.32 4.91
CA PHE A 236 10.25 18.36 5.78
C PHE A 236 9.25 17.86 6.82
N ALA A 237 9.19 16.55 6.98
CA ALA A 237 8.37 15.89 7.99
C ALA A 237 9.20 14.81 8.70
N GLY A 238 8.84 14.53 9.95
CA GLY A 238 9.50 13.49 10.73
C GLY A 238 8.52 12.87 11.71
N GLU A 239 8.61 11.57 11.85
CA GLU A 239 7.85 10.77 12.79
C GLU A 239 8.79 9.84 13.53
N GLY A 240 8.55 9.64 14.83
CA GLY A 240 9.36 8.75 15.64
C GLY A 240 8.62 8.20 16.83
N GLY A 241 9.07 7.04 17.31
CA GLY A 241 8.50 6.38 18.46
C GLY A 241 9.55 5.64 19.27
N ILE A 242 9.37 5.65 20.59
CA ILE A 242 10.17 4.87 21.54
C ILE A 242 9.20 3.95 22.28
N GLY A 243 9.34 2.66 22.04
CA GLY A 243 8.57 1.60 22.70
C GLY A 243 9.37 0.88 23.78
N LEU A 244 8.81 -0.16 24.38
CA LEU A 244 9.48 -0.97 25.40
C LEU A 244 10.66 -1.77 24.87
N ILE A 245 10.61 -2.19 23.61
CA ILE A 245 11.58 -3.12 23.01
C ILE A 245 12.26 -2.55 21.78
N SER A 246 11.74 -1.50 21.19
CA SER A 246 12.24 -0.91 19.94
C SER A 246 12.09 0.61 19.93
N SER A 247 12.89 1.26 19.11
CA SER A 247 12.70 2.64 18.71
C SER A 247 12.72 2.73 17.19
N ARG A 248 12.00 3.71 16.66
CA ARG A 248 11.87 3.98 15.23
C ARG A 248 11.95 5.47 14.96
N LEU A 249 12.44 5.82 13.80
CA LEU A 249 12.53 7.19 13.31
C LEU A 249 12.36 7.18 11.80
N THR A 250 11.46 8.00 11.31
CA THR A 250 11.23 8.21 9.88
C THR A 250 11.35 9.70 9.57
N LEU A 251 12.10 10.01 8.55
CA LEU A 251 12.35 11.38 8.08
C LEU A 251 11.97 11.47 6.60
N GLU A 252 11.25 12.50 6.26
CA GLU A 252 10.78 12.76 4.90
C GLU A 252 11.17 14.19 4.49
N SER A 253 11.61 14.36 3.25
CA SER A 253 11.99 15.67 2.74
C SER A 253 11.78 15.79 1.25
N PRO A 254 11.38 16.96 0.72
CA PRO A 254 11.43 17.21 -0.71
C PRO A 254 12.90 17.30 -1.17
N ILE A 255 13.22 16.58 -2.27
CA ILE A 255 14.46 16.80 -3.04
C ILE A 255 14.29 18.08 -3.87
N VAL A 256 13.15 18.16 -4.55
CA VAL A 256 12.67 19.38 -5.23
C VAL A 256 11.18 19.48 -4.96
N LYS A 257 10.72 20.61 -4.42
CA LYS A 257 9.31 20.82 -4.07
C LYS A 257 8.37 20.49 -5.23
N ASN A 258 7.34 19.70 -4.94
CA ASN A 258 6.32 19.23 -5.89
C ASN A 258 6.84 18.36 -7.06
N LYS A 259 8.12 17.97 -7.08
CA LYS A 259 8.71 17.15 -8.14
C LYS A 259 9.31 15.84 -7.64
N GLY A 260 9.88 15.82 -6.45
CA GLY A 260 10.49 14.62 -5.91
C GLY A 260 10.76 14.73 -4.43
N SER A 261 10.82 13.58 -3.76
CA SER A 261 10.99 13.45 -2.33
C SER A 261 11.91 12.29 -1.98
N VAL A 262 12.39 12.29 -0.75
CA VAL A 262 13.11 11.20 -0.12
C VAL A 262 12.47 10.87 1.21
N ILE A 263 12.41 9.58 1.54
CA ILE A 263 12.07 9.06 2.86
C ILE A 263 13.20 8.16 3.34
N LEU A 264 13.58 8.34 4.60
CA LEU A 264 14.53 7.48 5.31
C LEU A 264 13.84 7.02 6.59
N SER A 265 13.77 5.70 6.80
CA SER A 265 13.14 5.14 7.99
C SER A 265 14.04 4.10 8.61
N GLY A 266 14.32 4.24 9.90
CA GLY A 266 15.12 3.31 10.67
C GLY A 266 14.37 2.78 11.88
N ARG A 267 14.58 1.50 12.20
CA ARG A 267 14.06 0.83 13.40
C ARG A 267 15.15 0.01 14.03
N ARG A 268 15.23 0.02 15.35
CA ARG A 268 16.14 -0.83 16.14
C ARG A 268 15.46 -1.36 17.37
N THR A 269 15.65 -2.65 17.66
CA THR A 269 15.30 -3.24 18.96
C THR A 269 16.48 -3.17 19.93
N TYR A 270 16.18 -3.13 21.23
CA TYR A 270 17.19 -3.06 22.31
C TYR A 270 16.90 -4.05 23.44
N MET A 271 16.41 -5.26 23.07
CA MET A 271 16.16 -6.35 24.04
C MET A 271 17.43 -6.70 24.85
N ASP A 272 18.60 -6.57 24.23
CA ASP A 272 19.91 -6.70 24.90
C ASP A 272 20.04 -5.73 26.08
N GLY A 273 19.63 -4.48 25.92
CA GLY A 273 19.63 -3.46 26.97
C GLY A 273 18.60 -3.74 28.06
N VAL A 274 17.38 -4.13 27.67
CA VAL A 274 16.29 -4.42 28.61
C VAL A 274 16.65 -5.62 29.48
N ILE A 275 17.20 -6.68 28.92
CA ILE A 275 17.64 -7.89 29.68
C ILE A 275 18.75 -7.53 30.66
N LYS A 276 19.76 -6.75 30.23
CA LYS A 276 20.84 -6.27 31.10
C LYS A 276 20.31 -5.43 32.27
N MET A 277 19.34 -4.54 31.99
CA MET A 277 18.71 -3.71 33.01
C MET A 277 17.89 -4.57 34.01
N ALA A 278 17.11 -5.50 33.51
CA ALA A 278 16.32 -6.42 34.34
C ALA A 278 17.23 -7.28 35.25
N LYS A 279 18.34 -7.79 34.75
CA LYS A 279 19.36 -8.50 35.53
C LYS A 279 19.95 -7.63 36.64
N LYS A 280 20.31 -6.40 36.30
CA LYS A 280 20.86 -5.44 37.26
C LYS A 280 19.87 -5.11 38.40
N VAL A 281 18.59 -4.94 38.07
CA VAL A 281 17.53 -4.61 39.04
C VAL A 281 17.15 -5.82 39.90
N SER A 282 17.06 -7.00 39.31
CA SER A 282 16.66 -8.24 40.04
C SER A 282 17.78 -8.83 40.87
N GLY A 283 19.04 -8.48 40.65
CA GLY A 283 20.20 -9.10 41.27
C GLY A 283 20.34 -10.61 40.99
N SER A 284 19.59 -11.12 40.01
CA SER A 284 19.50 -12.56 39.73
C SER A 284 20.38 -12.96 38.56
N ASP A 285 21.35 -13.82 38.78
CA ASP A 285 22.16 -14.46 37.74
C ASP A 285 21.41 -15.53 36.95
N ARG A 286 20.15 -15.83 37.32
CA ARG A 286 19.33 -16.84 36.64
C ARG A 286 18.72 -16.35 35.32
N ILE A 287 18.78 -15.08 35.04
CA ILE A 287 18.33 -14.54 33.74
C ILE A 287 19.42 -14.87 32.73
N ASN A 288 19.21 -15.93 31.96
CA ASN A 288 20.11 -16.29 30.87
C ASN A 288 20.20 -15.13 29.86
N GLU A 289 21.42 -14.67 29.61
CA GLU A 289 21.65 -13.64 28.62
C GLU A 289 21.51 -14.27 27.23
N PHE A 290 20.40 -13.96 26.56
CA PHE A 290 20.27 -14.10 25.12
C PHE A 290 20.22 -12.69 24.54
N PRO A 291 21.35 -11.95 24.52
CA PRO A 291 21.34 -10.62 23.96
C PRO A 291 21.16 -10.72 22.46
N PHE A 292 20.02 -10.29 22.02
CA PHE A 292 19.76 -10.13 20.60
C PHE A 292 19.21 -8.73 20.34
N HIS A 293 19.52 -8.24 19.17
CA HIS A 293 18.88 -7.07 18.61
C HIS A 293 18.85 -7.18 17.10
N PHE A 294 17.91 -6.50 16.50
CA PHE A 294 17.92 -6.29 15.06
C PHE A 294 17.75 -4.81 14.76
N TYR A 295 18.09 -4.44 13.56
CA TYR A 295 17.81 -3.14 13.02
C TYR A 295 17.45 -3.23 11.54
N ASP A 296 16.56 -2.32 11.14
CA ASP A 296 16.09 -2.13 9.78
C ASP A 296 16.35 -0.72 9.33
N LEU A 297 16.71 -0.57 8.08
CA LEU A 297 16.83 0.70 7.39
C LEU A 297 16.10 0.62 6.06
N ASN A 298 15.16 1.52 5.84
CA ASN A 298 14.43 1.68 4.60
C ASN A 298 14.75 3.05 4.02
N ALA A 299 14.95 3.12 2.72
CA ALA A 299 15.16 4.36 2.00
C ALA A 299 14.41 4.32 0.67
N LYS A 300 13.74 5.42 0.33
CA LYS A 300 13.14 5.58 -0.99
C LYS A 300 13.30 7.01 -1.45
N ALA A 301 13.67 7.18 -2.69
CA ALA A 301 13.72 8.47 -3.37
C ALA A 301 12.91 8.40 -4.66
N ASN A 302 12.27 9.47 -5.00
CA ASN A 302 11.56 9.57 -6.26
C ASN A 302 11.76 10.96 -6.88
N TYR A 303 11.69 11.01 -8.21
CA TYR A 303 11.80 12.25 -8.95
C TYR A 303 10.99 12.20 -10.24
N ARG A 304 10.15 13.23 -10.45
CA ARG A 304 9.32 13.42 -11.64
C ARG A 304 9.99 14.41 -12.59
N PHE A 305 10.55 13.91 -13.68
CA PHE A 305 11.18 14.74 -14.71
C PHE A 305 10.15 15.55 -15.51
N ASN A 306 9.05 14.89 -15.87
CA ASN A 306 7.92 15.49 -16.58
C ASN A 306 6.62 14.74 -16.25
N ARG A 307 5.51 15.04 -16.94
CA ARG A 307 4.22 14.39 -16.69
C ARG A 307 4.23 12.88 -16.94
N ASN A 308 5.06 12.41 -17.87
CA ASN A 308 5.06 11.03 -18.33
C ASN A 308 6.21 10.20 -17.75
N ASN A 309 7.22 10.82 -17.11
CA ASN A 309 8.41 10.14 -16.64
C ASN A 309 8.68 10.46 -15.17
N ARG A 310 8.66 9.43 -14.35
CA ARG A 310 9.02 9.46 -12.93
C ARG A 310 9.94 8.28 -12.63
N VAL A 311 10.98 8.50 -11.86
CA VAL A 311 11.92 7.48 -11.42
C VAL A 311 11.76 7.29 -9.91
N TYR A 312 11.85 6.03 -9.51
CA TYR A 312 11.85 5.60 -8.11
C TYR A 312 13.13 4.79 -7.85
N LEU A 313 13.73 5.02 -6.71
CA LEU A 313 14.81 4.22 -6.17
C LEU A 313 14.46 3.88 -4.74
N SER A 314 14.31 2.60 -4.43
CA SER A 314 14.05 2.11 -3.08
C SER A 314 15.10 1.08 -2.66
N GLY A 315 15.35 0.99 -1.37
CA GLY A 315 16.27 0.04 -0.79
C GLY A 315 15.88 -0.31 0.64
N TYR A 316 16.16 -1.55 0.99
CA TYR A 316 15.99 -2.10 2.33
C TYR A 316 17.27 -2.76 2.79
N PHE A 317 17.63 -2.54 4.04
CA PHE A 317 18.70 -3.24 4.72
C PHE A 317 18.24 -3.64 6.12
N GLY A 318 18.39 -4.91 6.48
CA GLY A 318 18.07 -5.45 7.80
C GLY A 318 19.19 -6.36 8.30
N ARG A 319 19.42 -6.36 9.62
CA ARG A 319 20.39 -7.24 10.24
C ARG A 319 19.95 -7.70 11.61
N ASP A 320 20.06 -9.02 11.83
CA ASP A 320 19.94 -9.66 13.14
C ASP A 320 21.32 -9.85 13.75
N VAL A 321 21.44 -9.50 15.02
CA VAL A 321 22.65 -9.75 15.81
C VAL A 321 22.27 -10.66 16.98
N PHE A 322 22.94 -11.81 17.01
CA PHE A 322 22.76 -12.83 18.04
C PHE A 322 24.09 -13.04 18.76
N SER A 323 24.10 -12.96 20.07
CA SER A 323 25.26 -13.28 20.88
C SER A 323 24.92 -14.46 21.79
N TYR A 324 25.68 -15.55 21.68
CA TYR A 324 25.54 -16.72 22.53
C TYR A 324 26.83 -16.96 23.31
N SER A 325 26.75 -16.96 24.63
CA SER A 325 27.90 -17.23 25.49
C SER A 325 27.72 -18.61 26.14
N ILE A 326 28.59 -19.57 25.78
CA ILE A 326 28.68 -20.86 26.45
C ILE A 326 29.53 -20.64 27.70
N GLY A 327 28.89 -20.61 28.88
CA GLY A 327 29.63 -20.64 30.12
C GLY A 327 30.43 -21.94 30.22
N GLN A 328 31.76 -21.88 30.19
CA GLN A 328 32.59 -22.99 30.60
C GLN A 328 32.38 -23.19 32.10
N THR A 329 31.72 -24.26 32.50
CA THR A 329 31.80 -24.75 33.85
C THR A 329 33.21 -25.30 34.05
N ASN A 330 34.08 -24.50 34.68
CA ASN A 330 35.31 -25.04 35.25
C ASN A 330 34.91 -25.97 36.39
N ASN A 331 35.07 -27.26 36.19
CA ASN A 331 35.06 -28.28 37.26
C ASN A 331 36.35 -28.15 38.08
#